data_6b9488800869cbe7445c8980e9961e68
#
_entry.id   6b9488800869cbe7445c8980e9961e68
#
_cell.length_a   1.000
_cell.length_b   1.000
_cell.length_c   1.000
_cell.angle_alpha   90.00
_cell.angle_beta   90.00
_cell.angle_gamma   90.00
#
_symmetry.space_group_name_H-M   'P 1'
#
loop_
_entity.id
_entity.type
_entity.pdbx_description
1 polymer ?
#
loop_
_entity_poly.entity_id
_entity_poly.type
_entity_poly.pdbx_seq_one_letter_code
_entity_poly.pdbx_strand_id
1 'polypeptide(L)'
;MKNYNVCFRVDASSFIGMGHLMRCLSLADYLKQNGYKCHFLVRNFNTKILNVVKRSRHSLHLLPKKKMVSININKSKFIYSDWLQVTQQVDFMESYKFIKKINPGLVVVDHYGIDKTWHLLAKQRGLKLFVLDDLGDRQHYCDILLDTTPGRKKDDYLGKINREAILLLGNNYCIIRDEFLKLRKLSLRRDRTRLSKLMVSMGGMDADNNTLKIMEKLKTLDLDIKITFIMGNETKDYKKIIALSKQLN
;
A
#
# COMPACT_ATOMS: atom_id res chain seq x y z
N MET A 1 -7.22 -26.40 -16.47
CA MET A 1 -7.97 -25.11 -16.55
C MET A 1 -7.07 -23.99 -16.08
N LYS A 2 -7.04 -22.84 -16.79
CA LYS A 2 -6.30 -21.66 -16.31
C LYS A 2 -6.93 -21.20 -15.00
N ASN A 3 -6.09 -21.04 -13.95
CA ASN A 3 -6.57 -20.56 -12.65
C ASN A 3 -6.57 -19.03 -12.65
N TYR A 4 -7.75 -18.44 -12.71
CA TYR A 4 -7.94 -16.99 -12.78
C TYR A 4 -8.09 -16.30 -11.42
N ASN A 5 -7.90 -17.02 -10.30
CA ASN A 5 -7.97 -16.43 -8.98
C ASN A 5 -6.61 -15.83 -8.58
N VAL A 6 -6.64 -14.60 -8.06
CA VAL A 6 -5.48 -13.93 -7.45
C VAL A 6 -5.85 -13.51 -6.04
N CYS A 7 -4.97 -13.82 -5.08
CA CYS A 7 -5.20 -13.52 -3.68
C CYS A 7 -4.24 -12.41 -3.22
N PHE A 8 -4.75 -11.41 -2.53
CA PHE A 8 -3.97 -10.29 -2.00
C PHE A 8 -3.93 -10.37 -0.47
N ARG A 9 -2.74 -10.51 0.11
CA ARG A 9 -2.54 -10.31 1.55
C ARG A 9 -2.05 -8.89 1.79
N VAL A 10 -2.94 -8.04 2.29
CA VAL A 10 -2.68 -6.62 2.53
C VAL A 10 -3.48 -6.14 3.73
N ASP A 11 -2.95 -5.21 4.48
CA ASP A 11 -3.65 -4.52 5.56
C ASP A 11 -3.73 -3.02 5.31
N ALA A 12 -4.72 -2.38 5.95
CA ALA A 12 -4.86 -0.94 6.00
C ALA A 12 -5.56 -0.54 7.29
N SER A 13 -5.05 0.49 7.95
CA SER A 13 -5.63 1.03 9.19
C SER A 13 -5.23 2.50 9.33
N SER A 14 -5.68 3.16 10.40
CA SER A 14 -5.21 4.51 10.74
C SER A 14 -3.69 4.55 11.00
N PHE A 15 -3.12 3.44 11.44
CA PHE A 15 -1.69 3.30 11.72
C PHE A 15 -0.87 2.93 10.47
N ILE A 16 -1.35 2.00 9.65
CA ILE A 16 -0.67 1.54 8.42
C ILE A 16 -0.87 2.53 7.27
N GLY A 17 -2.00 3.25 7.27
CA GLY A 17 -2.41 4.08 6.14
C GLY A 17 -3.15 3.29 5.06
N MET A 18 -3.49 3.98 3.97
CA MET A 18 -4.26 3.43 2.85
C MET A 18 -3.41 3.05 1.64
N GLY A 19 -2.13 3.43 1.61
CA GLY A 19 -1.28 3.31 0.42
C GLY A 19 -1.18 1.89 -0.13
N HIS A 20 -0.88 0.92 0.72
CA HIS A 20 -0.79 -0.50 0.35
C HIS A 20 -2.08 -1.02 -0.27
N LEU A 21 -3.20 -0.77 0.40
CA LEU A 21 -4.50 -1.21 -0.10
C LEU A 21 -4.85 -0.57 -1.44
N MET A 22 -4.60 0.73 -1.60
CA MET A 22 -4.93 1.45 -2.84
C MET A 22 -4.09 0.98 -4.03
N ARG A 23 -2.81 0.67 -3.85
CA ARG A 23 -1.99 0.12 -4.93
C ARG A 23 -2.38 -1.33 -5.26
N CYS A 24 -2.72 -2.14 -4.25
CA CYS A 24 -3.27 -3.48 -4.48
C CYS A 24 -4.60 -3.44 -5.22
N LEU A 25 -5.50 -2.50 -4.90
CA LEU A 25 -6.77 -2.30 -5.62
C LEU A 25 -6.52 -1.89 -7.07
N SER A 26 -5.56 -1.00 -7.34
CA SER A 26 -5.22 -0.60 -8.72
C SER A 26 -4.74 -1.79 -9.55
N LEU A 27 -3.90 -2.66 -8.97
CA LEU A 27 -3.47 -3.89 -9.62
C LEU A 27 -4.64 -4.87 -9.82
N ALA A 28 -5.50 -5.02 -8.80
CA ALA A 28 -6.65 -5.91 -8.86
C ALA A 28 -7.69 -5.45 -9.90
N ASP A 29 -7.92 -4.15 -10.04
CA ASP A 29 -8.81 -3.59 -11.06
C ASP A 29 -8.29 -3.89 -12.48
N TYR A 30 -6.98 -3.73 -12.71
CA TYR A 30 -6.36 -4.11 -13.97
C TYR A 30 -6.47 -5.63 -14.25
N LEU A 31 -6.19 -6.46 -13.25
CA LEU A 31 -6.33 -7.92 -13.38
C LEU A 31 -7.77 -8.33 -13.67
N LYS A 32 -8.75 -7.68 -13.03
CA LYS A 32 -10.18 -7.94 -13.26
C LYS A 32 -10.59 -7.60 -14.69
N GLN A 33 -10.10 -6.50 -15.27
CA GLN A 33 -10.32 -6.14 -16.68
C GLN A 33 -9.77 -7.22 -17.63
N ASN A 34 -8.75 -7.98 -17.18
CA ASN A 34 -8.17 -9.10 -17.91
C ASN A 34 -8.74 -10.48 -17.51
N GLY A 35 -9.92 -10.51 -16.88
CA GLY A 35 -10.66 -11.74 -16.57
C GLY A 35 -10.28 -12.45 -15.28
N TYR A 36 -9.41 -11.86 -14.44
CA TYR A 36 -9.04 -12.46 -13.15
C TYR A 36 -10.05 -12.13 -12.05
N LYS A 37 -10.20 -13.04 -11.09
CA LYS A 37 -10.98 -12.85 -9.87
C LYS A 37 -10.02 -12.53 -8.73
N CYS A 38 -10.19 -11.37 -8.09
CA CYS A 38 -9.30 -10.89 -7.04
C CYS A 38 -9.95 -11.01 -5.66
N HIS A 39 -9.20 -11.55 -4.71
CA HIS A 39 -9.62 -11.84 -3.34
C HIS A 39 -8.66 -11.15 -2.37
N PHE A 40 -9.18 -10.33 -1.46
CA PHE A 40 -8.42 -9.60 -0.46
C PHE A 40 -8.50 -10.29 0.91
N LEU A 41 -7.36 -10.62 1.49
CA LEU A 41 -7.21 -11.11 2.85
C LEU A 41 -6.71 -9.96 3.71
N VAL A 42 -7.53 -9.49 4.64
CA VAL A 42 -7.26 -8.30 5.45
C VAL A 42 -7.48 -8.63 6.93
N ARG A 43 -6.49 -8.33 7.79
CA ARG A 43 -6.60 -8.48 9.24
C ARG A 43 -6.89 -7.15 9.92
N ASN A 44 -6.05 -6.17 9.64
CA ASN A 44 -6.13 -4.87 10.25
C ASN A 44 -6.93 -3.93 9.35
N PHE A 45 -8.10 -3.50 9.83
CA PHE A 45 -9.04 -2.69 9.06
C PHE A 45 -9.96 -1.88 9.97
N ASN A 46 -10.49 -0.80 9.42
CA ASN A 46 -11.67 -0.10 9.95
C ASN A 46 -12.84 -0.18 8.96
N THR A 47 -14.02 0.27 9.37
CA THR A 47 -15.25 0.20 8.54
C THR A 47 -15.13 0.96 7.21
N LYS A 48 -14.39 2.07 7.17
CA LYS A 48 -14.18 2.85 5.94
C LYS A 48 -13.34 2.07 4.94
N ILE A 49 -12.30 1.39 5.40
CA ILE A 49 -11.43 0.52 4.58
C ILE A 49 -12.25 -0.62 3.97
N LEU A 50 -13.09 -1.26 4.77
CA LEU A 50 -14.00 -2.29 4.27
C LEU A 50 -14.91 -1.77 3.14
N ASN A 51 -15.43 -0.57 3.29
CA ASN A 51 -16.29 0.04 2.27
C ASN A 51 -15.53 0.33 0.96
N VAL A 52 -14.26 0.70 1.02
CA VAL A 52 -13.43 0.90 -0.19
C VAL A 52 -13.30 -0.41 -0.97
N VAL A 53 -12.95 -1.52 -0.29
CA VAL A 53 -12.82 -2.83 -0.96
C VAL A 53 -14.17 -3.33 -1.47
N LYS A 54 -15.25 -3.17 -0.69
CA LYS A 54 -16.61 -3.56 -1.13
C LYS A 54 -17.05 -2.80 -2.38
N ARG A 55 -16.78 -1.49 -2.47
CA ARG A 55 -17.12 -0.67 -3.65
C ARG A 55 -16.36 -1.08 -4.90
N SER A 56 -15.13 -1.61 -4.77
CA SER A 56 -14.33 -2.09 -5.90
C SER A 56 -14.86 -3.42 -6.49
N ARG A 57 -15.86 -4.05 -5.84
CA ARG A 57 -16.45 -5.34 -6.24
C ARG A 57 -15.43 -6.48 -6.32
N HIS A 58 -14.39 -6.46 -5.49
CA HIS A 58 -13.51 -7.59 -5.24
C HIS A 58 -13.99 -8.38 -4.03
N SER A 59 -13.61 -9.66 -3.95
CA SER A 59 -13.95 -10.50 -2.79
C SER A 59 -13.10 -10.12 -1.58
N LEU A 60 -13.75 -9.95 -0.43
CA LEU A 60 -13.08 -9.60 0.83
C LEU A 60 -13.22 -10.72 1.84
N HIS A 61 -12.10 -11.14 2.42
CA HIS A 61 -12.00 -12.15 3.46
C HIS A 61 -11.31 -11.54 4.67
N LEU A 62 -12.00 -11.55 5.81
CA LEU A 62 -11.48 -10.96 7.04
C LEU A 62 -10.76 -12.02 7.87
N LEU A 63 -9.47 -11.76 8.15
CA LEU A 63 -8.72 -12.54 9.12
C LEU A 63 -9.12 -12.14 10.54
N PRO A 64 -9.02 -13.04 11.53
CA PRO A 64 -9.39 -12.73 12.90
C PRO A 64 -8.62 -11.53 13.45
N LYS A 65 -9.36 -10.53 13.96
CA LYS A 65 -8.74 -9.47 14.77
C LYS A 65 -8.22 -10.06 16.06
N LYS A 66 -6.98 -9.77 16.40
CA LYS A 66 -6.48 -10.05 17.75
C LYS A 66 -6.25 -8.72 18.45
N LYS A 67 -6.66 -8.62 19.73
CA LYS A 67 -6.21 -7.53 20.60
C LYS A 67 -4.69 -7.59 20.59
N MET A 68 -4.02 -6.42 20.49
CA MET A 68 -2.58 -6.33 20.71
C MET A 68 -2.34 -6.95 22.12
N VAL A 69 -2.07 -8.24 22.14
CA VAL A 69 -1.32 -8.78 23.24
C VAL A 69 0.03 -8.13 23.02
N SER A 70 0.59 -7.49 24.04
CA SER A 70 2.02 -7.17 24.09
C SER A 70 2.72 -8.54 24.01
N ILE A 71 2.81 -9.05 22.79
CA ILE A 71 3.67 -10.16 22.47
C ILE A 71 5.01 -9.54 22.77
N ASN A 72 5.71 -10.02 23.80
CA ASN A 72 7.15 -9.92 23.89
C ASN A 72 7.67 -10.63 22.65
N ILE A 73 7.52 -9.95 21.51
CA ILE A 73 8.11 -10.33 20.25
C ILE A 73 9.58 -10.05 20.52
N ASN A 74 10.29 -11.09 20.98
CA ASN A 74 11.71 -11.08 21.11
C ASN A 74 12.26 -10.33 19.90
N LYS A 75 12.65 -9.08 20.12
CA LYS A 75 13.31 -8.14 19.22
C LYS A 75 13.06 -8.49 17.75
N SER A 76 11.91 -8.09 17.24
CA SER A 76 11.62 -8.19 15.81
C SER A 76 12.75 -7.50 15.04
N LYS A 77 13.27 -8.20 14.04
CA LYS A 77 14.46 -7.77 13.29
C LYS A 77 14.23 -6.54 12.42
N PHE A 78 12.99 -6.03 12.32
CA PHE A 78 12.64 -4.91 11.43
C PHE A 78 11.48 -4.06 12.00
N ILE A 79 11.46 -2.79 11.62
CA ILE A 79 10.68 -1.70 12.26
C ILE A 79 9.16 -1.95 12.21
N TYR A 80 8.64 -2.53 11.12
CA TYR A 80 7.20 -2.65 10.87
C TYR A 80 6.61 -4.02 11.23
N SER A 81 7.35 -4.87 11.95
CA SER A 81 6.88 -6.21 12.34
C SER A 81 5.56 -6.20 13.12
N ASP A 82 5.35 -5.18 13.95
CA ASP A 82 4.15 -5.03 14.79
C ASP A 82 2.88 -4.72 13.99
N TRP A 83 3.03 -4.30 12.73
CA TRP A 83 1.88 -4.09 11.86
C TRP A 83 1.05 -5.34 11.64
N LEU A 84 1.66 -6.52 11.71
CA LEU A 84 1.00 -7.79 11.52
C LEU A 84 0.10 -8.20 12.69
N GLN A 85 0.37 -7.68 13.91
CA GLN A 85 -0.37 -7.94 15.18
C GLN A 85 -0.37 -9.40 15.66
N VAL A 86 0.24 -10.29 14.93
CA VAL A 86 0.41 -11.71 15.24
C VAL A 86 1.76 -12.18 14.68
N THR A 87 2.22 -13.38 15.08
CA THR A 87 3.41 -13.95 14.43
C THR A 87 3.12 -14.27 12.97
N GLN A 88 4.17 -14.28 12.14
CA GLN A 88 4.03 -14.59 10.72
C GLN A 88 3.48 -16.00 10.48
N GLN A 89 3.78 -16.95 11.37
CA GLN A 89 3.24 -18.30 11.33
C GLN A 89 1.73 -18.30 11.54
N VAL A 90 1.24 -17.56 12.55
CA VAL A 90 -0.19 -17.44 12.81
C VAL A 90 -0.89 -16.75 11.65
N ASP A 91 -0.33 -15.64 11.14
CA ASP A 91 -0.91 -14.93 10.00
C ASP A 91 -1.00 -15.83 8.76
N PHE A 92 0.08 -16.55 8.47
CA PHE A 92 0.08 -17.48 7.35
C PHE A 92 -0.98 -18.58 7.51
N MET A 93 -1.06 -19.22 8.65
CA MET A 93 -2.03 -20.32 8.88
C MET A 93 -3.47 -19.85 8.78
N GLU A 94 -3.78 -18.66 9.28
CA GLU A 94 -5.11 -18.06 9.17
C GLU A 94 -5.41 -17.64 7.72
N SER A 95 -4.46 -17.06 7.00
CA SER A 95 -4.57 -16.73 5.58
C SER A 95 -4.73 -17.98 4.72
N TYR A 96 -3.98 -19.03 5.01
CA TYR A 96 -3.98 -20.28 4.24
C TYR A 96 -5.32 -21.02 4.27
N LYS A 97 -6.14 -20.84 5.32
CA LYS A 97 -7.51 -21.38 5.35
C LYS A 97 -8.37 -20.85 4.19
N PHE A 98 -8.20 -19.58 3.87
CA PHE A 98 -8.88 -18.95 2.73
C PHE A 98 -8.17 -19.29 1.42
N ILE A 99 -6.84 -19.17 1.36
CA ILE A 99 -6.03 -19.46 0.18
C ILE A 99 -6.32 -20.87 -0.34
N LYS A 100 -6.38 -21.87 0.55
CA LYS A 100 -6.71 -23.26 0.17
C LYS A 100 -8.08 -23.39 -0.48
N LYS A 101 -9.10 -22.64 0.01
CA LYS A 101 -10.46 -22.65 -0.56
C LYS A 101 -10.53 -21.91 -1.90
N ILE A 102 -9.83 -20.78 -2.02
CA ILE A 102 -9.77 -19.94 -3.22
C ILE A 102 -8.96 -20.63 -4.31
N ASN A 103 -7.94 -21.39 -3.91
CA ASN A 103 -6.96 -22.04 -4.80
C ASN A 103 -6.41 -21.05 -5.84
N PRO A 104 -5.72 -19.97 -5.46
CA PRO A 104 -5.26 -18.94 -6.39
C PRO A 104 -4.06 -19.41 -7.22
N GLY A 105 -3.98 -18.92 -8.46
CA GLY A 105 -2.76 -19.07 -9.28
C GLY A 105 -1.61 -18.17 -8.84
N LEU A 106 -1.92 -17.11 -8.09
CA LEU A 106 -0.93 -16.15 -7.57
C LEU A 106 -1.38 -15.57 -6.23
N VAL A 107 -0.45 -15.41 -5.30
CA VAL A 107 -0.66 -14.65 -4.06
C VAL A 107 0.22 -13.40 -4.11
N VAL A 108 -0.41 -12.25 -4.05
CA VAL A 108 0.24 -10.94 -3.94
C VAL A 108 0.36 -10.59 -2.45
N VAL A 109 1.55 -10.23 -2.01
CA VAL A 109 1.83 -9.84 -0.61
C VAL A 109 2.33 -8.41 -0.59
N ASP A 110 1.58 -7.53 0.07
CA ASP A 110 1.93 -6.13 0.26
C ASP A 110 1.76 -5.76 1.73
N HIS A 111 2.80 -6.07 2.53
CA HIS A 111 2.74 -5.86 3.97
C HIS A 111 4.14 -5.79 4.59
N TYR A 112 4.51 -4.65 5.18
CA TYR A 112 5.85 -4.46 5.74
C TYR A 112 6.16 -5.36 6.96
N GLY A 113 5.15 -5.86 7.65
CA GLY A 113 5.32 -6.84 8.74
C GLY A 113 5.51 -8.30 8.28
N ILE A 114 5.64 -8.54 6.97
CA ILE A 114 5.87 -9.87 6.39
C ILE A 114 7.25 -9.95 5.75
N ASP A 115 7.97 -11.04 6.02
CA ASP A 115 9.29 -11.32 5.49
C ASP A 115 9.41 -12.76 4.95
N LYS A 116 10.64 -13.20 4.72
CA LYS A 116 11.00 -14.55 4.29
C LYS A 116 10.32 -15.67 5.11
N THR A 117 10.04 -15.46 6.38
CA THR A 117 9.40 -16.46 7.25
C THR A 117 8.02 -16.86 6.73
N TRP A 118 7.18 -15.88 6.45
CA TRP A 118 5.85 -16.09 5.87
C TRP A 118 5.93 -16.66 4.46
N HIS A 119 6.87 -16.12 3.66
CA HIS A 119 7.06 -16.53 2.26
C HIS A 119 7.46 -18.01 2.15
N LEU A 120 8.35 -18.48 3.00
CA LEU A 120 8.76 -19.88 3.00
C LEU A 120 7.61 -20.83 3.34
N LEU A 121 6.74 -20.46 4.30
CA LEU A 121 5.55 -21.25 4.61
C LEU A 121 4.61 -21.35 3.38
N ALA A 122 4.48 -20.27 2.62
CA ALA A 122 3.69 -20.24 1.40
C ALA A 122 4.33 -21.11 0.29
N LYS A 123 5.65 -20.99 0.10
CA LYS A 123 6.39 -21.78 -0.91
C LYS A 123 6.36 -23.27 -0.60
N GLN A 124 6.42 -23.68 0.67
CA GLN A 124 6.23 -25.08 1.09
C GLN A 124 4.84 -25.65 0.74
N ARG A 125 3.87 -24.79 0.47
CA ARG A 125 2.51 -25.15 -0.01
C ARG A 125 2.35 -25.02 -1.53
N GLY A 126 3.44 -24.82 -2.27
CA GLY A 126 3.44 -24.69 -3.73
C GLY A 126 2.86 -23.37 -4.26
N LEU A 127 2.68 -22.35 -3.40
CA LEU A 127 2.11 -21.07 -3.83
C LEU A 127 3.11 -20.25 -4.65
N LYS A 128 2.62 -19.58 -5.68
CA LYS A 128 3.35 -18.53 -6.40
C LYS A 128 3.17 -17.20 -5.69
N LEU A 129 4.28 -16.49 -5.45
CA LEU A 129 4.30 -15.25 -4.68
C LEU A 129 4.76 -14.07 -5.52
N PHE A 130 3.98 -12.99 -5.48
CA PHE A 130 4.35 -11.67 -5.97
C PHE A 130 4.40 -10.72 -4.77
N VAL A 131 5.58 -10.26 -4.40
CA VAL A 131 5.81 -9.39 -3.24
C VAL A 131 5.98 -7.95 -3.70
N LEU A 132 5.26 -7.03 -3.05
CA LEU A 132 5.48 -5.59 -3.18
C LEU A 132 6.29 -5.12 -1.97
N ASP A 133 7.41 -4.48 -2.24
CA ASP A 133 8.31 -3.92 -1.24
C ASP A 133 8.76 -2.52 -1.67
N ASP A 134 9.04 -1.64 -0.71
CA ASP A 134 9.56 -0.31 -0.96
C ASP A 134 10.76 0.00 -0.06
N LEU A 135 11.06 -0.89 0.89
CA LEU A 135 12.04 -0.63 1.95
C LEU A 135 13.40 -1.25 1.62
N GLY A 136 13.43 -2.46 1.05
CA GLY A 136 14.67 -3.19 0.82
C GLY A 136 15.44 -3.53 2.11
N ASP A 137 14.74 -3.60 3.25
CA ASP A 137 15.33 -3.70 4.61
C ASP A 137 15.29 -5.13 5.19
N ARG A 138 14.56 -6.06 4.56
CA ARG A 138 14.32 -7.41 5.08
C ARG A 138 14.49 -8.48 4.00
N GLN A 139 14.54 -9.74 4.43
CA GLN A 139 14.68 -10.87 3.52
C GLN A 139 13.34 -11.30 2.93
N HIS A 140 13.33 -11.63 1.64
CA HIS A 140 12.19 -12.15 0.90
C HIS A 140 12.51 -13.53 0.29
N TYR A 141 11.48 -14.30 -0.01
CA TYR A 141 11.57 -15.54 -0.79
C TYR A 141 10.31 -15.67 -1.66
N CYS A 142 10.39 -15.24 -2.91
CA CYS A 142 9.23 -15.10 -3.80
C CYS A 142 9.58 -15.38 -5.25
N ASP A 143 8.57 -15.47 -6.12
CA ASP A 143 8.77 -15.64 -7.56
C ASP A 143 8.98 -14.28 -8.24
N ILE A 144 8.28 -13.24 -7.78
CA ILE A 144 8.41 -11.87 -8.31
C ILE A 144 8.47 -10.89 -7.13
N LEU A 145 9.37 -9.92 -7.19
CA LEU A 145 9.41 -8.80 -6.27
C LEU A 145 9.32 -7.48 -7.06
N LEU A 146 8.43 -6.62 -6.63
CA LEU A 146 8.26 -5.27 -7.15
C LEU A 146 8.70 -4.25 -6.11
N ASP A 147 9.65 -3.39 -6.48
CA ASP A 147 9.99 -2.19 -5.72
C ASP A 147 10.07 -1.00 -6.67
N THR A 148 9.10 -0.11 -6.57
CA THR A 148 8.93 1.03 -7.45
C THR A 148 9.71 2.28 -7.01
N THR A 149 10.52 2.17 -5.96
CA THR A 149 11.34 3.28 -5.44
C THR A 149 12.29 3.79 -6.52
N PRO A 150 12.29 5.11 -6.82
CA PRO A 150 13.23 5.67 -7.78
C PRO A 150 14.69 5.39 -7.40
N GLY A 151 15.48 4.93 -8.37
CA GLY A 151 16.89 4.62 -8.17
C GLY A 151 17.18 3.25 -7.53
N ARG A 152 16.16 2.45 -7.19
CA ARG A 152 16.32 1.09 -6.67
C ARG A 152 17.08 0.20 -7.66
N LYS A 153 18.08 -0.53 -7.17
CA LYS A 153 18.96 -1.41 -7.96
C LYS A 153 18.92 -2.85 -7.44
N LYS A 154 19.42 -3.78 -8.25
CA LYS A 154 19.53 -5.20 -7.86
C LYS A 154 20.43 -5.38 -6.64
N ASP A 155 21.46 -4.58 -6.50
CA ASP A 155 22.41 -4.64 -5.39
C ASP A 155 21.76 -4.34 -4.04
N ASP A 156 20.69 -3.56 -4.00
CA ASP A 156 19.93 -3.28 -2.77
C ASP A 156 19.27 -4.54 -2.19
N TYR A 157 19.10 -5.58 -3.03
CA TYR A 157 18.51 -6.88 -2.68
C TYR A 157 19.53 -8.02 -2.58
N LEU A 158 20.84 -7.73 -2.66
CA LEU A 158 21.89 -8.76 -2.46
C LEU A 158 21.76 -9.38 -1.07
N GLY A 159 21.71 -10.73 -1.03
CA GLY A 159 21.51 -11.49 0.21
C GLY A 159 20.13 -11.38 0.84
N LYS A 160 19.21 -10.60 0.23
CA LYS A 160 17.85 -10.38 0.74
C LYS A 160 16.76 -11.10 -0.08
N ILE A 161 17.11 -11.69 -1.23
CA ILE A 161 16.14 -12.38 -2.09
C ILE A 161 16.74 -13.68 -2.65
N ASN A 162 15.89 -14.65 -2.97
CA ASN A 162 16.31 -15.87 -3.67
C ASN A 162 16.70 -15.55 -5.13
N ARG A 163 17.66 -16.30 -5.66
CA ARG A 163 18.30 -16.04 -6.98
C ARG A 163 17.33 -16.14 -8.16
N GLU A 164 16.31 -16.98 -8.03
CA GLU A 164 15.32 -17.26 -9.08
C GLU A 164 14.22 -16.18 -9.17
N ALA A 165 14.18 -15.23 -8.23
CA ALA A 165 13.17 -14.20 -8.20
C ALA A 165 13.34 -13.20 -9.36
N ILE A 166 12.22 -12.88 -10.02
CA ILE A 166 12.17 -11.78 -10.98
C ILE A 166 12.07 -10.47 -10.21
N LEU A 167 13.02 -9.56 -10.43
CA LEU A 167 13.05 -8.24 -9.82
C LEU A 167 12.51 -7.19 -10.80
N LEU A 168 11.42 -6.51 -10.41
CA LEU A 168 10.83 -5.39 -11.10
C LEU A 168 11.16 -4.11 -10.29
N LEU A 169 12.24 -3.42 -10.65
CA LEU A 169 12.81 -2.35 -9.85
C LEU A 169 12.68 -0.98 -10.52
N GLY A 170 12.38 0.03 -9.71
CA GLY A 170 12.32 1.42 -10.12
C GLY A 170 10.98 1.84 -10.69
N ASN A 171 10.90 3.11 -11.06
CA ASN A 171 9.67 3.81 -11.43
C ASN A 171 9.02 3.33 -12.75
N ASN A 172 9.72 2.56 -13.58
CA ASN A 172 9.15 1.98 -14.80
C ASN A 172 8.06 0.93 -14.51
N TYR A 173 8.01 0.41 -13.31
CA TYR A 173 7.06 -0.62 -12.88
C TYR A 173 5.99 -0.09 -11.93
N CYS A 174 5.80 1.24 -11.84
CA CYS A 174 4.82 1.85 -10.95
C CYS A 174 3.40 1.35 -11.24
N ILE A 175 2.71 0.93 -10.19
CA ILE A 175 1.28 0.63 -10.25
C ILE A 175 0.52 1.96 -10.20
N ILE A 176 -0.06 2.37 -11.32
CA ILE A 176 -0.76 3.64 -11.47
C ILE A 176 -2.22 3.38 -11.77
N ARG A 177 -3.12 4.09 -11.08
CA ARG A 177 -4.56 4.02 -11.34
C ARG A 177 -4.87 4.54 -12.74
N ASP A 178 -5.87 3.92 -13.38
CA ASP A 178 -6.25 4.16 -14.77
C ASP A 178 -6.62 5.63 -15.05
N GLU A 179 -7.20 6.33 -14.05
CA GLU A 179 -7.54 7.76 -14.17
C GLU A 179 -6.31 8.64 -14.43
N PHE A 180 -5.17 8.33 -13.79
CA PHE A 180 -3.93 9.07 -14.02
C PHE A 180 -3.34 8.78 -15.39
N LEU A 181 -3.43 7.54 -15.87
CA LEU A 181 -2.98 7.19 -17.23
C LEU A 181 -3.77 7.95 -18.28
N LYS A 182 -5.10 8.03 -18.15
CA LYS A 182 -5.98 8.79 -19.06
C LYS A 182 -5.64 10.28 -19.09
N LEU A 183 -5.28 10.85 -17.95
CA LEU A 183 -4.95 12.29 -17.85
C LEU A 183 -3.50 12.62 -18.23
N ARG A 184 -2.64 11.61 -18.44
CA ARG A 184 -1.20 11.82 -18.71
C ARG A 184 -0.95 12.76 -19.89
N LYS A 185 -1.58 12.51 -21.05
CA LYS A 185 -1.40 13.32 -22.26
C LYS A 185 -1.78 14.80 -22.01
N LEU A 186 -2.88 15.03 -21.30
CA LEU A 186 -3.32 16.38 -20.95
C LEU A 186 -2.34 17.05 -19.97
N SER A 187 -1.84 16.31 -18.98
CA SER A 187 -0.88 16.81 -18.02
C SER A 187 0.46 17.20 -18.68
N LEU A 188 0.94 16.42 -19.64
CA LEU A 188 2.21 16.71 -20.34
C LEU A 188 2.15 17.96 -21.25
N ARG A 189 0.94 18.37 -21.67
CA ARG A 189 0.74 19.58 -22.49
C ARG A 189 0.64 20.86 -21.68
N ARG A 190 0.62 20.78 -20.34
CA ARG A 190 0.53 21.96 -19.48
C ARG A 190 1.81 22.78 -19.57
N ASP A 191 1.64 24.09 -19.71
CA ASP A 191 2.73 25.04 -19.49
C ASP A 191 3.15 25.00 -18.00
N ARG A 192 4.44 24.87 -17.78
CA ARG A 192 5.08 24.77 -16.45
C ARG A 192 6.18 25.82 -16.26
N THR A 193 6.23 26.81 -17.11
CA THR A 193 7.23 27.89 -17.07
C THR A 193 7.00 28.81 -15.88
N ARG A 194 5.73 28.94 -15.41
CA ARG A 194 5.34 29.77 -14.28
C ARG A 194 4.59 28.97 -13.22
N LEU A 195 4.99 29.11 -11.96
CA LEU A 195 4.25 28.58 -10.83
C LEU A 195 2.99 29.43 -10.57
N SER A 196 1.82 28.94 -10.93
CA SER A 196 0.51 29.57 -10.70
C SER A 196 -0.41 28.77 -9.79
N LYS A 197 -0.09 27.49 -9.56
CA LYS A 197 -0.88 26.56 -8.74
C LYS A 197 0.01 25.64 -7.94
N LEU A 198 -0.24 25.52 -6.65
CA LEU A 198 0.41 24.59 -5.74
C LEU A 198 -0.62 23.61 -5.19
N MET A 199 -0.32 22.33 -5.23
CA MET A 199 -1.12 21.29 -4.57
C MET A 199 -0.32 20.69 -3.42
N VAL A 200 -0.93 20.68 -2.23
CA VAL A 200 -0.35 20.08 -1.02
C VAL A 200 -1.19 18.87 -0.62
N SER A 201 -0.54 17.71 -0.45
CA SER A 201 -1.18 16.47 0.01
C SER A 201 -0.22 15.71 0.92
N MET A 202 -0.58 15.60 2.20
CA MET A 202 0.20 14.92 3.23
C MET A 202 -0.38 13.53 3.57
N GLY A 203 -1.08 12.93 2.58
CA GLY A 203 -1.75 11.64 2.76
C GLY A 203 -3.13 11.75 3.43
N GLY A 204 -3.86 10.63 3.44
CA GLY A 204 -5.25 10.60 3.91
C GLY A 204 -5.42 10.72 5.42
N MET A 205 -4.39 10.41 6.20
CA MET A 205 -4.43 10.40 7.67
C MET A 205 -3.69 11.59 8.30
N ASP A 206 -2.60 12.03 7.68
CA ASP A 206 -1.74 13.14 8.15
C ASP A 206 -1.52 13.13 9.68
N ALA A 207 -1.05 11.98 10.20
CA ALA A 207 -0.93 11.71 11.64
C ALA A 207 -0.07 12.76 12.38
N ASP A 208 0.95 13.29 11.70
CA ASP A 208 1.87 14.31 12.24
C ASP A 208 1.37 15.75 12.05
N ASN A 209 0.15 15.91 11.49
CA ASN A 209 -0.48 17.22 11.25
C ASN A 209 0.40 18.15 10.38
N ASN A 210 1.06 17.59 9.39
CA ASN A 210 1.96 18.32 8.49
C ASN A 210 1.21 19.31 7.60
N THR A 211 -0.04 19.00 7.23
CA THR A 211 -0.90 19.93 6.47
C THR A 211 -1.04 21.27 7.21
N LEU A 212 -1.35 21.25 8.51
CA LEU A 212 -1.48 22.47 9.31
C LEU A 212 -0.17 23.25 9.39
N LYS A 213 0.96 22.56 9.66
CA LYS A 213 2.29 23.16 9.72
C LYS A 213 2.68 23.86 8.41
N ILE A 214 2.37 23.22 7.27
CA ILE A 214 2.64 23.79 5.94
C ILE A 214 1.75 25.01 5.71
N MET A 215 0.46 24.95 6.06
CA MET A 215 -0.44 26.08 5.91
C MET A 215 0.01 27.29 6.73
N GLU A 216 0.41 27.09 7.99
CA GLU A 216 0.92 28.15 8.86
C GLU A 216 2.17 28.81 8.27
N LYS A 217 3.04 28.04 7.61
CA LYS A 217 4.22 28.58 6.93
C LYS A 217 3.84 29.29 5.62
N LEU A 218 2.96 28.73 4.81
CA LEU A 218 2.52 29.36 3.57
C LEU A 218 1.81 30.70 3.81
N LYS A 219 1.11 30.87 4.94
CA LYS A 219 0.48 32.13 5.33
C LYS A 219 1.48 33.29 5.51
N THR A 220 2.73 32.96 5.86
CA THR A 220 3.80 34.00 6.04
C THR A 220 4.46 34.40 4.73
N LEU A 221 4.12 33.75 3.62
CA LEU A 221 4.69 34.01 2.31
C LEU A 221 3.68 34.81 1.47
N ASP A 222 4.15 35.87 0.82
CA ASP A 222 3.36 36.62 -0.17
C ASP A 222 3.42 35.90 -1.51
N LEU A 223 2.46 35.00 -1.76
CA LEU A 223 2.42 34.14 -2.93
C LEU A 223 1.17 34.44 -3.77
N ASP A 224 1.38 35.00 -4.95
CA ASP A 224 0.32 35.16 -5.98
C ASP A 224 0.09 33.83 -6.72
N ILE A 225 -0.34 32.79 -6.00
CA ILE A 225 -0.61 31.45 -6.55
C ILE A 225 -1.85 30.82 -5.91
N LYS A 226 -2.56 30.01 -6.66
CA LYS A 226 -3.68 29.22 -6.11
C LYS A 226 -3.14 27.99 -5.36
N ILE A 227 -3.44 27.88 -4.07
CA ILE A 227 -3.05 26.74 -3.24
C ILE A 227 -4.25 25.82 -3.02
N THR A 228 -4.07 24.53 -3.29
CA THR A 228 -5.10 23.49 -3.07
C THR A 228 -4.57 22.46 -2.07
N PHE A 229 -5.26 22.28 -0.95
CA PHE A 229 -4.95 21.24 0.04
C PHE A 229 -5.85 20.03 -0.18
N ILE A 230 -5.25 18.85 -0.31
CA ILE A 230 -5.95 17.56 -0.39
C ILE A 230 -5.71 16.80 0.91
N MET A 231 -6.78 16.51 1.64
CA MET A 231 -6.72 15.83 2.92
C MET A 231 -7.87 14.85 3.10
N GLY A 232 -7.69 13.87 3.96
CA GLY A 232 -8.76 12.94 4.34
C GLY A 232 -9.68 13.54 5.41
N ASN A 233 -10.91 13.04 5.51
CA ASN A 233 -11.88 13.48 6.51
C ASN A 233 -11.47 13.17 7.96
N GLU A 234 -10.46 12.32 8.15
CA GLU A 234 -9.92 11.93 9.46
C GLU A 234 -8.61 12.64 9.80
N THR A 235 -8.20 13.60 8.99
CA THR A 235 -7.03 14.44 9.27
C THR A 235 -7.21 15.13 10.63
N LYS A 236 -6.18 15.03 11.46
CA LYS A 236 -6.16 15.72 12.76
C LYS A 236 -6.35 17.23 12.54
N ASP A 237 -7.06 17.87 13.47
CA ASP A 237 -7.33 19.31 13.41
C ASP A 237 -8.08 19.79 12.14
N TYR A 238 -8.86 18.92 11.49
CA TYR A 238 -9.61 19.22 10.27
C TYR A 238 -10.35 20.56 10.33
N LYS A 239 -11.06 20.84 11.45
CA LYS A 239 -11.80 22.09 11.63
C LYS A 239 -10.89 23.32 11.64
N LYS A 240 -9.72 23.22 12.29
CA LYS A 240 -8.73 24.31 12.35
C LYS A 240 -8.14 24.58 10.95
N ILE A 241 -7.85 23.52 10.19
CA ILE A 241 -7.36 23.61 8.82
C ILE A 241 -8.39 24.32 7.92
N ILE A 242 -9.68 23.97 8.01
CA ILE A 242 -10.74 24.63 7.24
C ILE A 242 -10.89 26.11 7.63
N ALA A 243 -10.79 26.44 8.92
CA ALA A 243 -10.82 27.82 9.36
C ALA A 243 -9.65 28.64 8.80
N LEU A 244 -8.44 28.06 8.82
CA LEU A 244 -7.24 28.71 8.30
C LEU A 244 -7.27 28.84 6.77
N SER A 245 -7.82 27.87 6.05
CA SER A 245 -7.92 27.93 4.58
C SER A 245 -8.76 29.12 4.07
N LYS A 246 -9.72 29.57 4.86
CA LYS A 246 -10.51 30.76 4.54
C LYS A 246 -9.75 32.08 4.70
N GLN A 247 -8.59 32.06 5.34
CA GLN A 247 -7.72 33.22 5.57
C GLN A 247 -6.54 33.25 4.57
N LEU A 248 -6.38 32.21 3.78
CA LEU A 248 -5.31 32.05 2.79
C LEU A 248 -5.80 32.40 1.36
N ASN A 249 -6.64 33.38 1.22
CA ASN A 249 -7.14 33.84 -0.10
C ASN A 249 -6.07 34.47 -0.92
#